data_66002b12511206c42a91f6ec931cd10c
#
_entry.id   66002b12511206c42a91f6ec931cd10c
#
_cell.length_a   1.000
_cell.length_b   1.000
_cell.length_c   1.000
_cell.angle_alpha   90.00
_cell.angle_beta   90.00
_cell.angle_gamma   90.00
#
_symmetry.space_group_name_H-M   'P 1'
#
loop_
_entity.id
_entity.type
_entity.pdbx_description
1 polymer ?
#
loop_
_entity_poly.entity_id
_entity_poly.type
_entity_poly.pdbx_seq_one_letter_code
_entity_poly.pdbx_strand_id
1 'polypeptide(L)'
;MAKTSSVQKNLFRKKMIEKYKSKREFLKSKIKNKDISLEERISLQNKLNDLPRNSSAIRHRNRCEITGRPRGNYRKFGLSRIKLRELSMTGDVPGVVKSSW
;
A
#
# COMPACT_ATOMS: atom_id res chain seq x y z
N MET A 1 17.83 1.37 9.94
CA MET A 1 16.46 1.65 10.35
C MET A 1 15.87 2.82 9.57
N ALA A 2 14.59 2.75 9.25
CA ALA A 2 13.91 3.85 8.58
C ALA A 2 13.65 5.02 9.56
N LYS A 3 13.66 6.23 9.03
CA LYS A 3 13.31 7.42 9.82
C LYS A 3 11.83 7.38 10.21
N THR A 4 11.51 7.83 11.41
CA THR A 4 10.15 7.93 11.91
C THR A 4 9.25 8.73 10.96
N SER A 5 9.77 9.83 10.39
CA SER A 5 9.03 10.65 9.42
C SER A 5 8.59 9.85 8.18
N SER A 6 9.43 8.97 7.67
CA SER A 6 9.11 8.11 6.51
C SER A 6 8.00 7.11 6.84
N VAL A 7 8.05 6.51 8.01
CA VAL A 7 7.03 5.59 8.50
C VAL A 7 5.69 6.32 8.68
N GLN A 8 5.70 7.51 9.30
CA GLN A 8 4.50 8.30 9.52
C GLN A 8 3.86 8.79 8.21
N LYS A 9 4.67 9.20 7.24
CA LYS A 9 4.17 9.56 5.90
C LYS A 9 3.49 8.36 5.21
N ASN A 10 4.05 7.17 5.34
CA ASN A 10 3.49 5.95 4.77
C ASN A 10 2.14 5.59 5.42
N LEU A 11 2.03 5.72 6.74
CA LEU A 11 0.77 5.52 7.48
C LEU A 11 -0.30 6.56 7.08
N PHE A 12 0.09 7.81 6.90
CA PHE A 12 -0.79 8.87 6.41
C PHE A 12 -1.33 8.55 5.01
N ARG A 13 -0.45 8.10 4.11
CA ARG A 13 -0.86 7.66 2.77
C ARG A 13 -1.86 6.50 2.83
N LYS A 14 -1.64 5.53 3.70
CA LYS A 14 -2.55 4.40 3.91
C LYS A 14 -3.94 4.87 4.33
N LYS A 15 -4.03 5.79 5.30
CA LYS A 15 -5.29 6.39 5.74
C LYS A 15 -6.01 7.12 4.61
N MET A 16 -5.28 7.90 3.82
CA MET A 16 -5.83 8.63 2.67
C MET A 16 -6.33 7.68 1.59
N ILE A 17 -5.62 6.60 1.32
CA ILE A 17 -6.02 5.56 0.36
C ILE A 17 -7.35 4.94 0.79
N GLU A 18 -7.48 4.55 2.05
CA GLU A 18 -8.72 3.98 2.58
C GLU A 18 -9.89 4.96 2.51
N LYS A 19 -9.65 6.22 2.86
CA LYS A 19 -10.67 7.28 2.84
C LYS A 19 -11.24 7.54 1.45
N TYR A 20 -10.40 7.57 0.43
CA TYR A 20 -10.80 7.90 -0.95
C TYR A 20 -10.99 6.67 -1.86
N LYS A 21 -10.88 5.47 -1.33
CA LYS A 21 -10.95 4.23 -2.09
C LYS A 21 -12.24 4.14 -2.92
N SER A 22 -13.39 4.29 -2.30
CA SER A 22 -14.69 4.18 -2.97
C SER A 22 -14.89 5.26 -4.06
N LYS A 23 -14.49 6.50 -3.80
CA LYS A 23 -14.56 7.58 -4.79
C LYS A 23 -13.69 7.28 -6.01
N ARG A 24 -12.45 6.82 -5.78
CA ARG A 24 -11.53 6.49 -6.87
C ARG A 24 -12.02 5.32 -7.71
N GLU A 25 -12.51 4.27 -7.09
CA GLU A 25 -13.07 3.10 -7.79
C GLU A 25 -14.29 3.49 -8.64
N PHE A 26 -15.18 4.29 -8.09
CA PHE A 26 -16.34 4.80 -8.80
C PHE A 26 -15.96 5.63 -10.03
N LEU A 27 -15.05 6.59 -9.89
CA LEU A 27 -14.58 7.42 -11.00
C LEU A 27 -13.85 6.59 -12.06
N LYS A 28 -13.01 5.65 -11.65
CA LYS A 28 -12.29 4.76 -12.59
C LYS A 28 -13.25 3.86 -13.35
N SER A 29 -14.26 3.32 -12.72
CA SER A 29 -15.26 2.48 -13.39
C SER A 29 -16.05 3.27 -14.43
N LYS A 30 -16.44 4.50 -14.11
CA LYS A 30 -17.10 5.39 -15.07
C LYS A 30 -16.22 5.77 -16.25
N ILE A 31 -14.94 6.07 -16.00
CA ILE A 31 -13.98 6.41 -17.06
C ILE A 31 -13.77 5.23 -18.03
N LYS A 32 -13.78 4.01 -17.51
CA LYS A 32 -13.62 2.79 -18.31
C LYS A 32 -14.86 2.45 -19.16
N ASN A 33 -16.01 3.02 -18.85
CA ASN A 33 -17.20 2.79 -19.63
C ASN A 33 -17.03 3.34 -21.05
N LYS A 34 -17.29 2.50 -22.06
CA LYS A 34 -17.12 2.87 -23.48
C LYS A 34 -18.28 3.72 -24.02
N ASP A 35 -19.43 3.70 -23.33
CA ASP A 35 -20.65 4.34 -23.80
C ASP A 35 -20.74 5.85 -23.49
N ILE A 36 -19.80 6.39 -22.74
CA ILE A 36 -19.75 7.81 -22.38
C ILE A 36 -19.06 8.64 -23.47
N SER A 37 -19.49 9.89 -23.62
CA SER A 37 -18.87 10.84 -24.54
C SER A 37 -17.46 11.22 -24.11
N LEU A 38 -16.65 11.71 -25.06
CA LEU A 38 -15.29 12.17 -24.77
C LEU A 38 -15.26 13.32 -23.75
N GLU A 39 -16.20 14.25 -23.84
CA GLU A 39 -16.32 15.38 -22.91
C GLU A 39 -16.60 14.92 -21.47
N GLU A 40 -17.53 14.00 -21.30
CA GLU A 40 -17.82 13.40 -19.99
C GLU A 40 -16.61 12.66 -19.43
N ARG A 41 -15.88 11.94 -20.27
CA ARG A 41 -14.67 11.23 -19.88
C ARG A 41 -13.60 12.20 -19.38
N ILE A 42 -13.37 13.28 -20.09
CA ILE A 42 -12.42 14.35 -19.70
C ILE A 42 -12.82 14.97 -18.37
N SER A 43 -14.11 15.27 -18.18
CA SER A 43 -14.64 15.80 -16.93
C SER A 43 -14.40 14.86 -15.75
N LEU A 44 -14.66 13.57 -15.92
CA LEU A 44 -14.41 12.55 -14.91
C LEU A 44 -12.92 12.39 -14.61
N GLN A 45 -12.08 12.45 -15.64
CA GLN A 45 -10.62 12.40 -15.47
C GLN A 45 -10.12 13.60 -14.66
N ASN A 46 -10.63 14.78 -14.90
CA ASN A 46 -10.29 15.97 -14.13
C ASN A 46 -10.70 15.85 -12.66
N LYS A 47 -11.89 15.33 -12.39
CA LYS A 47 -12.34 15.02 -11.02
C LYS A 47 -11.42 14.02 -10.32
N LEU A 48 -10.96 13.00 -11.03
CA LEU A 48 -10.00 12.03 -10.49
C LEU A 48 -8.65 12.68 -10.19
N ASN A 49 -8.18 13.56 -11.06
CA ASN A 49 -6.92 14.28 -10.90
C ASN A 49 -6.94 15.28 -9.74
N ASP A 50 -8.11 15.85 -9.43
CA ASP A 50 -8.30 16.81 -8.32
C ASP A 50 -8.26 16.14 -6.94
N LEU A 51 -8.36 14.80 -6.88
CA LEU A 51 -8.23 14.08 -5.63
C LEU A 51 -6.80 14.17 -5.08
N PRO A 52 -6.61 14.13 -3.74
CA PRO A 52 -5.27 14.19 -3.15
C PRO A 52 -4.33 13.14 -3.73
N ARG A 53 -3.10 13.52 -4.03
CA ARG A 53 -2.09 12.60 -4.60
C ARG A 53 -1.80 11.43 -3.67
N ASN A 54 -1.80 11.66 -2.36
CA ASN A 54 -1.57 10.62 -1.34
C ASN A 54 -2.72 9.62 -1.21
N SER A 55 -3.85 9.85 -1.88
CA SER A 55 -4.95 8.89 -1.95
C SER A 55 -4.74 7.79 -3.01
N SER A 56 -3.68 7.88 -3.80
CA SER A 56 -3.32 6.86 -4.80
C SER A 56 -2.63 5.66 -4.15
N ALA A 57 -3.18 4.47 -4.38
CA ALA A 57 -2.67 3.22 -3.81
C ALA A 57 -1.24 2.87 -4.25
N ILE A 58 -0.81 3.32 -5.42
CA ILE A 58 0.56 3.10 -5.91
C ILE A 58 1.63 3.81 -5.09
N ARG A 59 1.29 4.85 -4.36
CA ARG A 59 2.23 5.61 -3.53
C ARG A 59 2.52 4.95 -2.19
N HIS A 60 1.71 3.99 -1.77
CA HIS A 60 1.92 3.22 -0.54
C HIS A 60 3.07 2.24 -0.73
N ARG A 61 3.97 2.17 0.24
CA ARG A 61 5.09 1.24 0.25
C ARG A 61 4.92 0.24 1.39
N ASN A 62 5.06 -1.05 1.08
CA ASN A 62 5.10 -2.09 2.11
C ASN A 62 6.38 -1.94 2.94
N ARG A 63 6.23 -1.80 4.25
CA ARG A 63 7.34 -1.64 5.20
C ARG A 63 7.22 -2.66 6.31
N CYS A 64 8.34 -3.02 6.90
CA CYS A 64 8.34 -3.85 8.09
C CYS A 64 7.59 -3.14 9.22
N GLU A 65 6.66 -3.83 9.87
CA GLU A 65 5.86 -3.26 10.96
C GLU A 65 6.69 -2.91 12.19
N ILE A 66 7.82 -3.58 12.40
CA ILE A 66 8.70 -3.38 13.55
C ILE A 66 9.77 -2.34 13.26
N THR A 67 10.50 -2.47 12.14
CA THR A 67 11.66 -1.61 11.83
C THR A 67 11.38 -0.50 10.83
N GLY A 68 10.31 -0.61 10.06
CA GLY A 68 9.99 0.31 8.98
C GLY A 68 10.81 0.14 7.71
N ARG A 69 11.62 -0.92 7.60
CA ARG A 69 12.45 -1.18 6.43
C ARG A 69 11.58 -1.28 5.16
N PRO A 70 11.90 -0.52 4.08
CA PRO A 70 11.08 -0.48 2.87
C PRO A 70 11.36 -1.59 1.86
N ARG A 71 12.44 -2.34 2.03
CA ARG A 71 12.88 -3.39 1.11
C ARG A 71 13.02 -4.73 1.81
N GLY A 72 12.91 -5.82 1.04
CA GLY A 72 13.07 -7.16 1.57
C GLY A 72 11.99 -7.54 2.59
N ASN A 73 10.74 -7.17 2.33
CA ASN A 73 9.60 -7.46 3.19
C ASN A 73 8.77 -8.62 2.67
N TYR A 74 8.34 -9.48 3.56
CA TYR A 74 7.36 -10.52 3.27
C TYR A 74 5.95 -9.98 3.53
N ARG A 75 5.13 -9.88 2.49
CA ARG A 75 3.75 -9.37 2.59
C ARG A 75 2.88 -10.20 3.53
N LYS A 76 3.08 -11.51 3.52
CA LYS A 76 2.32 -12.46 4.35
C LYS A 76 2.48 -12.18 5.85
N PHE A 77 3.68 -11.80 6.27
CA PHE A 77 3.99 -11.56 7.68
C PHE A 77 4.05 -10.08 8.06
N GLY A 78 4.16 -9.19 7.08
CA GLY A 78 4.37 -7.76 7.32
C GLY A 78 5.73 -7.45 7.96
N LEU A 79 6.72 -8.31 7.77
CA LEU A 79 8.03 -8.23 8.40
C LEU A 79 9.15 -8.22 7.34
N SER A 80 10.27 -7.56 7.67
CA SER A 80 11.47 -7.65 6.86
C SER A 80 12.11 -9.03 6.98
N ARG A 81 12.93 -9.40 6.00
CA ARG A 81 13.69 -10.67 6.02
C ARG A 81 14.50 -10.85 7.32
N ILE A 82 15.05 -9.75 7.84
CA ILE A 82 15.86 -9.77 9.07
C ILE A 82 15.00 -10.06 10.29
N LYS A 83 13.89 -9.36 10.46
CA LYS A 83 12.99 -9.56 11.60
C LYS A 83 12.23 -10.89 11.50
N LEU A 84 11.86 -11.31 10.31
CA LEU A 84 11.25 -12.63 10.12
C LEU A 84 12.19 -13.75 10.58
N ARG A 85 13.47 -13.67 10.20
CA ARG A 85 14.48 -14.64 10.64
C ARG A 85 14.66 -14.65 12.15
N GLU A 86 14.80 -13.49 12.77
CA GLU A 86 14.97 -13.34 14.22
C GLU A 86 13.78 -13.94 14.98
N LEU A 87 12.55 -13.58 14.60
CA LEU A 87 11.34 -14.06 15.25
C LEU A 87 11.10 -15.56 14.99
N SER A 88 11.48 -16.07 13.83
CA SER A 88 11.39 -17.51 13.52
C SER A 88 12.34 -18.35 14.38
N MET A 89 13.53 -17.81 14.66
CA MET A 89 14.51 -18.48 15.53
C MET A 89 14.05 -18.56 16.99
N THR A 90 13.28 -17.57 17.45
CA THR A 90 12.70 -17.55 18.80
C THR A 90 11.38 -18.30 18.92
N GLY A 91 10.82 -18.78 17.80
CA GLY A 91 9.54 -19.50 17.76
C GLY A 91 8.30 -18.62 17.84
N ASP A 92 8.43 -17.29 17.68
CA ASP A 92 7.32 -16.34 17.76
C ASP A 92 6.42 -16.34 16.50
N VAL A 93 6.88 -16.96 15.40
CA VAL A 93 6.11 -17.06 14.16
C VAL A 93 5.58 -18.49 14.03
N PRO A 94 4.28 -18.74 14.24
CA PRO A 94 3.72 -20.07 14.17
C PRO A 94 3.73 -20.63 12.75
N GLY A 95 3.98 -21.93 12.61
CA GLY A 95 3.98 -22.62 11.33
C GLY A 95 5.20 -22.40 10.45
N VAL A 96 6.18 -21.63 10.90
CA VAL A 96 7.44 -21.43 10.17
C VAL A 96 8.48 -22.43 10.63
N VAL A 97 8.96 -23.23 9.70
CA VAL A 97 10.00 -24.24 9.94
C VAL A 97 11.21 -23.89 9.09
N LYS A 98 12.40 -23.97 9.71
CA LYS A 98 13.66 -23.76 9.00
C LYS A 98 13.88 -24.90 8.01
N SER A 99 14.00 -24.55 6.74
CA SER A 99 14.33 -25.46 5.66
C SER A 99 15.83 -25.67 5.62
N SER A 100 16.28 -26.89 5.73
CA SER A 100 17.70 -27.24 5.59
C SER A 100 17.85 -28.57 4.88
N TRP A 101 18.79 -28.67 3.96
CA TRP A 101 19.20 -29.85 3.22
C TRP A 101 20.68 -29.89 2.98
#